data_14d0af34c637fafa75d1da3e53f2d02f
#
_entry.id   14d0af34c637fafa75d1da3e53f2d02f
#
_cell.length_a   1.000
_cell.length_b   1.000
_cell.length_c   1.000
_cell.angle_alpha   90.00
_cell.angle_beta   90.00
_cell.angle_gamma   90.00
#
_symmetry.space_group_name_H-M   'P 1'
#
loop_
_entity.id
_entity.type
_entity.pdbx_description
1 polymer ?
#
loop_
_entity_poly.entity_id
_entity_poly.type
_entity_poly.pdbx_seq_one_letter_code
_entity_poly.pdbx_strand_id
1 'polypeptide(L)'
;MVTDPTLVEPGCYVEDINQVGPTFLKMGALSFLNQHLKTPFEGMLSPAAGRAKLAGYLYQREPEPGSLAVHVTHDTILAVLVAELEGRDAIDEAQWPWMMEGLWVWFEDARMHWVWRGHHGHRELALP
;
A
#
# COMPACT_ATOMS: atom_id res chain seq x y z
N MET A 1 -0.32 21.44 -1.11
CA MET A 1 -0.04 20.01 -1.34
C MET A 1 1.39 19.69 -0.94
N VAL A 2 1.59 18.62 -0.19
CA VAL A 2 2.92 18.18 0.22
C VAL A 2 3.21 16.86 -0.50
N THR A 3 4.39 16.76 -1.11
CA THR A 3 4.86 15.53 -1.74
C THR A 3 5.67 14.74 -0.72
N ASP A 4 5.31 13.46 -0.54
CA ASP A 4 5.99 12.57 0.39
C ASP A 4 6.44 11.31 -0.34
N PRO A 5 7.74 10.93 -0.25
CA PRO A 5 8.25 9.75 -0.95
C PRO A 5 7.64 8.42 -0.49
N THR A 6 6.91 8.41 0.64
CA THR A 6 6.19 7.24 1.10
C THR A 6 5.02 6.89 0.16
N LEU A 7 4.37 7.91 -0.40
CA LEU A 7 3.15 7.74 -1.20
C LEU A 7 3.34 7.90 -2.70
N VAL A 8 4.47 8.44 -3.16
CA VAL A 8 4.75 8.62 -4.58
C VAL A 8 5.83 7.64 -5.03
N GLU A 9 5.79 7.24 -6.28
CA GLU A 9 6.78 6.31 -6.80
C GLU A 9 8.21 6.88 -6.71
N PRO A 10 9.16 6.04 -6.36
CA PRO A 10 9.09 4.58 -6.17
C PRO A 10 8.38 4.12 -4.89
N GLY A 11 8.07 5.01 -3.95
CA GLY A 11 7.27 4.72 -2.77
C GLY A 11 8.01 3.98 -1.67
N CYS A 12 7.27 3.69 -0.59
CA CYS A 12 7.82 3.09 0.62
C CYS A 12 8.28 1.63 0.45
N TYR A 13 7.78 0.95 -0.58
CA TYR A 13 8.14 -0.46 -0.81
C TYR A 13 9.51 -0.61 -1.46
N VAL A 14 10.02 0.41 -2.12
CA VAL A 14 11.29 0.33 -2.84
C VAL A 14 12.43 0.89 -1.99
N GLU A 15 13.39 0.03 -1.65
CA GLU A 15 14.59 0.43 -0.93
C GLU A 15 15.72 0.83 -1.89
N ASP A 16 15.83 0.13 -3.03
CA ASP A 16 16.87 0.39 -4.03
C ASP A 16 16.25 0.38 -5.44
N ILE A 17 15.94 1.56 -5.96
CA ILE A 17 15.34 1.72 -7.29
C ILE A 17 16.27 1.26 -8.42
N ASN A 18 17.57 1.37 -8.25
CA ASN A 18 18.52 0.95 -9.27
C ASN A 18 18.53 -0.58 -9.43
N GLN A 19 18.26 -1.30 -8.35
CA GLN A 19 18.15 -2.75 -8.37
C GLN A 19 16.78 -3.21 -8.89
N VAL A 20 15.72 -2.54 -8.48
CA VAL A 20 14.32 -2.94 -8.74
C VAL A 20 13.80 -2.43 -10.07
N GLY A 21 14.14 -1.20 -10.45
CA GLY A 21 13.60 -0.52 -11.61
C GLY A 21 13.69 -1.30 -12.92
N PRO A 22 14.87 -1.83 -13.28
CA PRO A 22 15.02 -2.61 -14.52
C PRO A 22 14.13 -3.85 -14.56
N THR A 23 13.99 -4.56 -13.45
CA THR A 23 13.13 -5.74 -13.34
C THR A 23 11.66 -5.36 -13.50
N PHE A 24 11.24 -4.26 -12.86
CA PHE A 24 9.88 -3.74 -12.98
C PHE A 24 9.52 -3.40 -14.42
N LEU A 25 10.41 -2.68 -15.12
CA LEU A 25 10.18 -2.29 -16.52
C LEU A 25 10.10 -3.50 -17.45
N LYS A 26 10.90 -4.55 -17.17
CA LYS A 26 10.91 -5.77 -17.97
C LYS A 26 9.65 -6.60 -17.77
N MET A 27 9.18 -6.73 -16.53
CA MET A 27 8.06 -7.62 -16.18
C MET A 27 6.69 -6.97 -16.39
N GLY A 28 6.59 -5.65 -16.24
CA GLY A 28 5.33 -4.94 -16.15
C GLY A 28 4.73 -5.00 -14.75
N ALA A 29 3.86 -4.03 -14.45
CA ALA A 29 3.40 -3.79 -13.07
C ALA A 29 2.68 -4.99 -12.45
N LEU A 30 1.69 -5.57 -13.15
CA LEU A 30 0.89 -6.66 -12.58
C LEU A 30 1.74 -7.90 -12.30
N SER A 31 2.56 -8.32 -13.26
CA SER A 31 3.43 -9.48 -13.09
C SER A 31 4.46 -9.26 -11.99
N PHE A 32 5.05 -8.07 -11.94
CA PHE A 32 6.03 -7.70 -10.91
C PHE A 32 5.42 -7.79 -9.51
N LEU A 33 4.24 -7.19 -9.31
CA LEU A 33 3.59 -7.18 -8.00
C LEU A 33 3.15 -8.59 -7.57
N ASN A 34 2.65 -9.40 -8.48
CA ASN A 34 2.29 -10.79 -8.18
C ASN A 34 3.50 -11.60 -7.73
N GLN A 35 4.65 -11.40 -8.38
CA GLN A 35 5.88 -12.07 -7.95
C GLN A 35 6.33 -11.58 -6.59
N HIS A 36 6.25 -10.27 -6.34
CA HIS A 36 6.63 -9.66 -5.06
C HIS A 36 5.76 -10.16 -3.91
N LEU A 37 4.45 -10.34 -4.13
CA LEU A 37 3.54 -10.86 -3.12
C LEU A 37 3.88 -12.29 -2.71
N LYS A 38 4.39 -13.08 -3.63
CA LYS A 38 4.80 -14.47 -3.36
C LYS A 38 6.20 -14.56 -2.76
N THR A 39 7.15 -13.89 -3.37
CA THR A 39 8.55 -13.88 -2.97
C THR A 39 9.07 -12.46 -3.10
N PRO A 40 9.20 -11.73 -1.99
CA PRO A 40 9.66 -10.35 -2.05
C PRO A 40 11.00 -10.20 -2.77
N PHE A 41 11.08 -9.19 -3.65
CA PHE A 41 12.33 -8.89 -4.36
C PHE A 41 13.36 -8.28 -3.42
N GLU A 42 14.61 -8.61 -3.67
CA GLU A 42 15.72 -7.91 -3.05
C GLU A 42 15.71 -6.44 -3.52
N GLY A 43 15.93 -5.50 -2.60
CA GLY A 43 15.82 -4.07 -2.87
C GLY A 43 14.42 -3.51 -2.63
N MET A 44 13.48 -4.34 -2.16
CA MET A 44 12.14 -3.91 -1.77
C MET A 44 11.81 -4.38 -0.35
N LEU A 45 10.96 -3.59 0.32
CA LEU A 45 10.32 -4.06 1.56
C LEU A 45 9.33 -5.17 1.24
N SER A 46 9.23 -6.16 2.12
CA SER A 46 8.17 -7.15 2.01
C SER A 46 6.79 -6.48 2.08
N PRO A 47 5.73 -7.12 1.55
CA PRO A 47 4.37 -6.58 1.66
C PRO A 47 3.98 -6.28 3.12
N ALA A 48 4.32 -7.16 4.05
CA ALA A 48 4.01 -6.95 5.47
C ALA A 48 4.77 -5.76 6.06
N ALA A 49 6.06 -5.62 5.77
CA ALA A 49 6.87 -4.50 6.24
C ALA A 49 6.39 -3.17 5.65
N GLY A 50 6.03 -3.15 4.38
CA GLY A 50 5.47 -1.98 3.72
C GLY A 50 4.12 -1.58 4.28
N ARG A 51 3.26 -2.56 4.58
CA ARG A 51 1.98 -2.31 5.25
C ARG A 51 2.20 -1.64 6.61
N ALA A 52 3.11 -2.15 7.42
CA ALA A 52 3.42 -1.57 8.72
C ALA A 52 3.92 -0.12 8.59
N LYS A 53 4.76 0.14 7.61
CA LYS A 53 5.28 1.48 7.35
C LYS A 53 4.17 2.44 6.91
N LEU A 54 3.29 2.03 6.02
CA LEU A 54 2.16 2.83 5.55
C LEU A 54 1.15 3.06 6.68
N ALA A 55 0.84 2.02 7.47
CA ALA A 55 -0.05 2.15 8.61
C ALA A 55 0.48 3.16 9.62
N GLY A 56 1.78 3.11 9.93
CA GLY A 56 2.42 4.08 10.82
C GLY A 56 2.38 5.51 10.27
N TYR A 57 2.61 5.66 8.98
CA TYR A 57 2.53 6.95 8.28
C TYR A 57 1.12 7.56 8.42
N LEU A 58 0.10 6.78 8.14
CA LEU A 58 -1.30 7.23 8.23
C LEU A 58 -1.72 7.49 9.68
N TYR A 59 -1.32 6.62 10.61
CA TYR A 59 -1.62 6.77 12.03
C TYR A 59 -1.07 8.08 12.59
N GLN A 60 0.17 8.41 12.25
CA GLN A 60 0.80 9.66 12.71
C GLN A 60 0.16 10.92 12.12
N ARG A 61 -0.59 10.77 11.04
CA ARG A 61 -1.25 11.88 10.33
C ARG A 61 -2.77 11.81 10.43
N GLU A 62 -3.27 11.10 11.44
CA GLU A 62 -4.70 10.99 11.68
C GLU A 62 -5.27 12.39 11.91
N PRO A 63 -6.34 12.77 11.19
CA PRO A 63 -6.94 14.10 11.35
C PRO A 63 -7.73 14.17 12.66
N GLU A 64 -8.04 15.41 13.07
CA GLU A 64 -8.92 15.64 14.22
C GLU A 64 -10.30 15.01 14.00
N PRO A 65 -11.00 14.60 15.08
CA PRO A 65 -12.36 14.04 14.97
C PRO A 65 -13.27 14.95 14.15
N GLY A 66 -14.02 14.34 13.22
CA GLY A 66 -14.90 15.08 12.31
C GLY A 66 -14.21 15.63 11.06
N SER A 67 -12.91 15.40 10.92
CA SER A 67 -12.12 15.85 9.77
C SER A 67 -11.73 14.68 8.88
N LEU A 68 -11.43 14.97 7.62
CA LEU A 68 -10.97 13.98 6.64
C LEU A 68 -9.63 14.42 6.07
N ALA A 69 -8.63 13.56 6.16
CA ALA A 69 -7.36 13.75 5.46
C ALA A 69 -7.38 12.95 4.16
N VAL A 70 -6.98 13.59 3.06
CA VAL A 70 -6.90 12.94 1.75
C VAL A 70 -5.44 12.79 1.35
N HIS A 71 -5.02 11.55 1.11
CA HIS A 71 -3.68 11.23 0.66
C HIS A 71 -3.77 10.67 -0.76
N VAL A 72 -2.99 11.22 -1.67
CA VAL A 72 -2.96 10.77 -3.06
C VAL A 72 -1.72 9.89 -3.27
N THR A 73 -1.91 8.74 -3.88
CA THR A 73 -0.83 7.82 -4.15
C THR A 73 -0.97 7.20 -5.56
N HIS A 74 -0.11 6.27 -5.89
CA HIS A 74 -0.10 5.58 -7.18
C HIS A 74 -0.76 4.21 -7.06
N ASP A 75 -1.25 3.71 -8.19
CA ASP A 75 -1.94 2.41 -8.27
C ASP A 75 -1.07 1.25 -7.77
N THR A 76 0.23 1.25 -8.06
CA THR A 76 1.14 0.18 -7.63
C THR A 76 1.23 0.10 -6.11
N ILE A 77 1.36 1.23 -5.43
CA ILE A 77 1.45 1.29 -3.97
C ILE A 77 0.13 0.83 -3.36
N LEU A 78 -0.99 1.33 -3.88
CA LEU A 78 -2.32 0.98 -3.41
C LEU A 78 -2.62 -0.50 -3.64
N ALA A 79 -2.24 -1.04 -4.80
CA ALA A 79 -2.45 -2.46 -5.13
C ALA A 79 -1.77 -3.40 -4.13
N VAL A 80 -0.50 -3.14 -3.80
CA VAL A 80 0.23 -3.96 -2.82
C VAL A 80 -0.38 -3.83 -1.44
N LEU A 81 -0.71 -2.61 -1.02
CA LEU A 81 -1.32 -2.38 0.30
C LEU A 81 -2.64 -3.13 0.43
N VAL A 82 -3.54 -2.98 -0.53
CA VAL A 82 -4.86 -3.64 -0.49
C VAL A 82 -4.71 -5.16 -0.49
N ALA A 83 -3.83 -5.69 -1.34
CA ALA A 83 -3.58 -7.13 -1.38
C ALA A 83 -3.11 -7.65 -0.02
N GLU A 84 -2.19 -6.94 0.63
CA GLU A 84 -1.69 -7.31 1.96
C GLU A 84 -2.78 -7.21 3.02
N LEU A 85 -3.57 -6.14 3.02
CA LEU A 85 -4.67 -5.96 3.97
C LEU A 85 -5.71 -7.07 3.84
N GLU A 86 -6.05 -7.47 2.62
CA GLU A 86 -7.04 -8.50 2.36
C GLU A 86 -6.46 -9.92 2.39
N GLY A 87 -5.17 -10.05 2.70
CA GLY A 87 -4.54 -11.37 2.81
C GLY A 87 -4.37 -12.10 1.49
N ARG A 88 -4.25 -11.36 0.38
CA ARG A 88 -4.07 -11.95 -0.95
C ARG A 88 -2.59 -12.15 -1.26
N ASP A 89 -2.26 -13.27 -1.87
CA ASP A 89 -0.91 -13.55 -2.37
C ASP A 89 -0.79 -13.38 -3.89
N ALA A 90 -1.90 -12.98 -4.54
CA ALA A 90 -1.95 -12.65 -5.95
C ALA A 90 -3.11 -11.71 -6.24
N ILE A 91 -2.98 -10.92 -7.29
CA ILE A 91 -4.03 -10.02 -7.79
C ILE A 91 -4.18 -10.19 -9.29
N ASP A 92 -5.40 -10.01 -9.79
CA ASP A 92 -5.71 -10.02 -11.22
C ASP A 92 -6.03 -8.60 -11.72
N GLU A 93 -6.31 -8.48 -13.02
CA GLU A 93 -6.64 -7.19 -13.62
C GLU A 93 -7.89 -6.55 -13.01
N ALA A 94 -8.87 -7.37 -12.64
CA ALA A 94 -10.11 -6.89 -12.04
C ALA A 94 -9.88 -6.31 -10.63
N GLN A 95 -8.84 -6.76 -9.95
CA GLN A 95 -8.48 -6.31 -8.60
C GLN A 95 -7.54 -5.11 -8.61
N TRP A 96 -6.99 -4.75 -9.78
CA TRP A 96 -6.10 -3.59 -9.90
C TRP A 96 -6.89 -2.31 -9.65
N PRO A 97 -6.33 -1.37 -8.86
CA PRO A 97 -7.03 -0.11 -8.59
C PRO A 97 -7.30 0.70 -9.85
N TRP A 98 -8.52 1.22 -9.95
CA TRP A 98 -8.90 2.18 -10.98
C TRP A 98 -8.34 3.56 -10.65
N MET A 99 -8.19 4.39 -11.67
CA MET A 99 -7.84 5.79 -11.46
C MET A 99 -8.85 6.45 -10.53
N MET A 100 -8.37 7.18 -9.53
CA MET A 100 -9.18 7.87 -8.52
C MET A 100 -9.95 6.95 -7.57
N GLU A 101 -9.73 5.64 -7.61
CA GLU A 101 -10.29 4.72 -6.63
C GLU A 101 -9.60 4.92 -5.29
N GLY A 102 -10.37 4.89 -4.20
CA GLY A 102 -9.86 5.19 -2.87
C GLY A 102 -10.04 4.08 -1.85
N LEU A 103 -9.09 4.00 -0.95
CA LEU A 103 -9.15 3.19 0.26
C LEU A 103 -9.52 4.10 1.42
N TRP A 104 -10.58 3.77 2.15
CA TRP A 104 -10.97 4.46 3.37
C TRP A 104 -10.26 3.81 4.54
N VAL A 105 -9.64 4.62 5.40
CA VAL A 105 -8.86 4.12 6.54
C VAL A 105 -9.20 4.94 7.78
N TRP A 106 -9.36 4.27 8.92
CA TRP A 106 -9.44 4.93 10.22
C TRP A 106 -8.85 4.01 11.29
N PHE A 107 -8.57 4.59 12.45
CA PHE A 107 -7.94 3.87 13.56
C PHE A 107 -8.84 3.94 14.77
N GLU A 108 -9.09 2.78 15.38
CA GLU A 108 -9.96 2.66 16.53
C GLU A 108 -9.56 1.40 17.33
N ASP A 109 -9.48 1.51 18.65
CA ASP A 109 -9.16 0.39 19.55
C ASP A 109 -7.85 -0.33 19.20
N ALA A 110 -6.81 0.44 18.90
CA ALA A 110 -5.50 -0.06 18.49
C ALA A 110 -5.55 -0.92 17.23
N ARG A 111 -6.55 -0.72 16.39
CA ARG A 111 -6.72 -1.40 15.12
C ARG A 111 -6.76 -0.42 13.97
N MET A 112 -6.23 -0.85 12.83
CA MET A 112 -6.44 -0.19 11.55
C MET A 112 -7.67 -0.79 10.90
N HIS A 113 -8.65 0.06 10.60
CA HIS A 113 -9.87 -0.31 9.88
C HIS A 113 -9.80 0.25 8.47
N TRP A 114 -10.40 -0.46 7.52
CA TRP A 114 -10.48 0.03 6.15
C TRP A 114 -11.76 -0.41 5.46
N VAL A 115 -12.11 0.32 4.42
CA VAL A 115 -13.13 -0.08 3.45
C VAL A 115 -12.51 0.00 2.06
N TRP A 116 -12.55 -1.09 1.35
CA TRP A 116 -12.12 -1.19 -0.03
C TRP A 116 -13.25 -1.79 -0.85
N ARG A 117 -13.73 -1.03 -1.85
CA ARG A 117 -14.82 -1.48 -2.73
C ARG A 117 -16.02 -2.02 -1.95
N GLY A 118 -16.40 -1.33 -0.87
CA GLY A 118 -17.52 -1.71 -0.04
C GLY A 118 -17.25 -2.81 0.98
N HIS A 119 -16.03 -3.36 1.01
CA HIS A 119 -15.65 -4.41 1.97
C HIS A 119 -14.90 -3.81 3.14
N HIS A 120 -15.44 -4.00 4.35
CA HIS A 120 -14.81 -3.56 5.58
C HIS A 120 -13.89 -4.65 6.13
N GLY A 121 -12.68 -4.25 6.51
CA GLY A 121 -11.75 -5.12 7.22
C GLY A 121 -11.05 -4.37 8.35
N HIS A 122 -10.37 -5.10 9.21
CA HIS A 122 -9.54 -4.52 10.26
C HIS A 122 -8.44 -5.48 10.68
N ARG A 123 -7.34 -4.91 11.18
CA ARG A 123 -6.20 -5.65 11.74
C ARG A 123 -5.64 -4.90 12.94
N GLU A 124 -4.91 -5.60 13.80
CA GLU A 124 -4.13 -4.92 14.80
C GLU A 124 -3.16 -3.95 14.16
N LEU A 125 -2.99 -2.78 14.79
CA LEU A 125 -2.06 -1.77 14.33
C LEU A 125 -0.63 -2.23 14.64
N ALA A 126 0.09 -2.68 13.62
CA ALA A 126 1.49 -3.03 13.71
C ALA A 126 2.31 -1.86 13.19
N LEU A 127 3.09 -1.22 14.08
CA LEU A 127 3.99 -0.14 13.71
C LEU A 127 5.39 -0.70 13.41
N PRO A 128 6.15 -0.06 12.49
CA PRO A 128 7.51 -0.48 12.19
C PRO A 128 8.43 -0.37 13.40
#